data_9ad73d6a4b99b75a3d438790ce1d2cff
#
_entry.id   9ad73d6a4b99b75a3d438790ce1d2cff
#
_cell.length_a   1.000
_cell.length_b   1.000
_cell.length_c   1.000
_cell.angle_alpha   90.00
_cell.angle_beta   90.00
_cell.angle_gamma   90.00
#
_symmetry.space_group_name_H-M   'P 1'
#
loop_
_entity.id
_entity.type
_entity.pdbx_description
1 polymer ?
#
loop_
_entity_poly.entity_id
_entity_poly.type
_entity_poly.pdbx_seq_one_letter_code
_entity_poly.pdbx_strand_id
1 'polypeptide(L)'
;MAPTLHTKFHILLLIGIAVAAAVLSSGCMQSPGPAQESGDAYQNPPPPAIASDLASIVSAGLRDAGAPGVLIEILTPKWTWNYAAGNASVSPAVPATPEMRFIIASVTKTFTSVAVQQLAEDGKLSLDDPIGRRLPADVAEAIPESSTITVRQLLDHTSGIADYDEDAIVLEEYMNPDTPVPYRTGMRQGLDAGLLYPPGTDYTYSNVNYILLTLIVDEAAGVPYEDYVTRRILVPAGMNDTFVHRTNHIPGPHMRAQESDADGTVMDFSDLYIQFDRGAGDIVSTTADLNRFHRALRSGALISPASLAAMENASPQSQKIANVPGLLEMSVGCGYGYFAQQNATEGLTLYGHTGGYYGSYTAWYYWAEKDTYITMNSNTAAKAGRVNEEILAPVLRYLKDGATNGE
;
A
#
# COMPACT_ATOMS: atom_id res chain seq x y z
N MET A 1 -23.56 57.40 27.12
CA MET A 1 -24.69 57.25 28.05
C MET A 1 -25.11 55.79 28.05
N ALA A 2 -24.70 55.07 29.07
CA ALA A 2 -25.38 53.89 29.59
C ALA A 2 -26.61 54.37 30.36
N PRO A 3 -27.54 53.56 30.82
CA PRO A 3 -27.43 52.26 31.46
C PRO A 3 -28.61 51.29 31.11
N THR A 4 -28.84 50.12 31.58
CA THR A 4 -28.66 49.21 32.72
C THR A 4 -29.58 48.01 32.52
N LEU A 5 -29.15 46.82 32.75
CA LEU A 5 -29.36 45.83 33.81
C LEU A 5 -30.82 45.57 34.29
N HIS A 6 -31.25 44.29 34.27
CA HIS A 6 -31.82 43.50 35.38
C HIS A 6 -32.47 42.22 34.88
N THR A 7 -31.96 41.02 35.16
CA THR A 7 -32.03 40.12 36.34
C THR A 7 -33.43 39.73 36.82
N LYS A 8 -33.75 38.44 36.81
CA LYS A 8 -34.28 37.54 37.85
C LYS A 8 -35.14 36.41 37.28
N PHE A 9 -34.84 35.15 37.48
CA PHE A 9 -34.94 34.24 38.64
C PHE A 9 -36.24 33.43 38.70
N HIS A 10 -36.09 32.08 38.74
CA HIS A 10 -36.82 30.99 39.44
C HIS A 10 -38.25 30.64 38.93
N ILE A 11 -38.58 29.34 38.79
CA ILE A 11 -38.94 28.37 39.84
C ILE A 11 -39.16 26.98 39.19
N LEU A 12 -38.70 25.92 39.89
CA LEU A 12 -39.01 24.49 39.73
C LEU A 12 -40.53 24.20 39.74
N LEU A 13 -40.93 23.20 38.93
CA LEU A 13 -42.05 22.35 39.36
C LEU A 13 -41.79 20.88 38.95
N LEU A 14 -41.64 20.04 39.92
CA LEU A 14 -41.65 18.57 39.89
C LEU A 14 -43.11 18.11 39.66
N ILE A 15 -43.35 17.30 38.62
CA ILE A 15 -44.50 16.38 38.62
C ILE A 15 -43.98 15.02 38.17
N GLY A 16 -43.96 14.06 39.08
CA GLY A 16 -43.70 12.68 38.80
C GLY A 16 -44.93 12.00 38.19
N ILE A 17 -44.70 11.22 37.15
CA ILE A 17 -45.63 10.17 36.71
C ILE A 17 -44.80 8.90 36.50
N ALA A 18 -45.09 7.91 37.33
CA ALA A 18 -44.63 6.53 37.19
C ALA A 18 -45.29 5.89 35.98
N VAL A 19 -44.53 5.38 35.02
CA VAL A 19 -45.02 4.46 34.02
C VAL A 19 -44.09 3.23 33.96
N ALA A 20 -44.75 2.11 33.99
CA ALA A 20 -44.24 0.75 34.14
C ALA A 20 -43.07 0.39 33.19
N ALA A 21 -42.08 -0.29 33.79
CA ALA A 21 -41.01 -0.96 33.07
C ALA A 21 -41.55 -2.11 32.19
N ALA A 22 -41.51 -1.96 30.88
CA ALA A 22 -41.52 -3.09 29.95
C ALA A 22 -40.06 -3.43 29.67
N VAL A 23 -39.60 -4.55 30.21
CA VAL A 23 -38.28 -5.14 29.93
C VAL A 23 -38.33 -5.67 28.48
N LEU A 24 -37.89 -4.86 27.53
CA LEU A 24 -37.46 -5.37 26.24
C LEU A 24 -35.98 -5.69 26.36
N SER A 25 -35.66 -6.96 26.36
CA SER A 25 -34.33 -7.51 26.24
C SER A 25 -33.77 -7.10 24.87
N SER A 26 -33.13 -5.94 24.79
CA SER A 26 -32.24 -5.60 23.70
C SER A 26 -30.99 -6.46 23.87
N GLY A 27 -30.89 -7.52 23.07
CA GLY A 27 -29.64 -8.24 22.88
C GLY A 27 -28.60 -7.23 22.40
N CYS A 28 -27.65 -6.87 23.28
CA CYS A 28 -26.42 -6.25 22.86
C CYS A 28 -25.75 -7.24 21.89
N MET A 29 -25.79 -6.92 20.60
CA MET A 29 -24.78 -7.45 19.70
C MET A 29 -23.44 -6.90 20.19
N GLN A 30 -22.71 -7.71 20.92
CA GLN A 30 -21.31 -7.50 21.17
C GLN A 30 -20.63 -7.46 19.81
N SER A 31 -20.04 -6.33 19.47
CA SER A 31 -19.04 -6.26 18.42
C SER A 31 -18.04 -7.39 18.70
N PRO A 32 -17.63 -8.17 17.68
CA PRO A 32 -16.56 -9.13 17.89
C PRO A 32 -15.36 -8.35 18.43
N GLY A 33 -14.94 -8.68 19.65
CA GLY A 33 -13.71 -8.19 20.23
C GLY A 33 -12.56 -8.51 19.28
N PRO A 34 -11.43 -7.78 19.35
CA PRO A 34 -10.27 -8.08 18.54
C PRO A 34 -10.00 -9.58 18.69
N ALA A 35 -9.87 -10.27 17.54
CA ALA A 35 -9.50 -11.66 17.53
C ALA A 35 -8.28 -11.81 18.44
N GLN A 36 -8.40 -12.60 19.51
CA GLN A 36 -7.24 -12.95 20.31
C GLN A 36 -6.25 -13.59 19.35
N GLU A 37 -5.15 -12.89 19.09
CA GLU A 37 -4.00 -13.47 18.42
C GLU A 37 -3.72 -14.79 19.15
N SER A 38 -3.75 -15.90 18.41
CA SER A 38 -3.11 -17.12 18.85
C SER A 38 -1.63 -16.76 18.95
N GLY A 39 -1.22 -16.31 20.15
CA GLY A 39 0.14 -15.88 20.40
C GLY A 39 1.10 -16.97 19.99
N ASP A 40 2.24 -16.55 19.48
CA ASP A 40 3.55 -17.16 19.49
C ASP A 40 4.05 -17.90 18.24
N ALA A 41 3.26 -18.45 17.34
CA ALA A 41 3.81 -19.17 16.19
C ALA A 41 4.71 -18.28 15.28
N TYR A 42 4.36 -17.00 15.13
CA TYR A 42 5.09 -16.05 14.28
C TYR A 42 6.22 -15.27 14.97
N GLN A 43 6.51 -15.53 16.25
CA GLN A 43 7.53 -14.80 17.02
C GLN A 43 8.85 -15.56 17.17
N ASN A 44 8.89 -16.83 16.82
CA ASN A 44 10.11 -17.62 16.94
C ASN A 44 11.14 -17.21 15.86
N PRO A 45 12.42 -17.11 16.21
CA PRO A 45 13.47 -17.00 15.20
C PRO A 45 13.56 -18.30 14.39
N PRO A 46 14.04 -18.25 13.13
CA PRO A 46 14.32 -19.47 12.38
C PRO A 46 15.44 -20.28 13.01
N PRO A 47 15.54 -21.57 12.72
CA PRO A 47 16.73 -22.37 13.06
C PRO A 47 18.01 -21.65 12.63
N PRO A 48 19.10 -21.68 13.42
CA PRO A 48 20.33 -20.95 13.12
C PRO A 48 20.93 -21.25 11.73
N ALA A 49 20.80 -22.47 11.24
CA ALA A 49 21.25 -22.85 9.90
C ALA A 49 20.45 -22.10 8.81
N ILE A 50 19.11 -22.06 8.93
CA ILE A 50 18.24 -21.34 7.99
C ILE A 50 18.55 -19.83 8.03
N ALA A 51 18.71 -19.24 9.22
CA ALA A 51 19.08 -17.84 9.34
C ALA A 51 20.42 -17.52 8.66
N SER A 52 21.42 -18.40 8.83
CA SER A 52 22.74 -18.26 8.22
C SER A 52 22.71 -18.38 6.70
N ASP A 53 21.95 -19.35 6.18
CA ASP A 53 21.82 -19.56 4.75
C ASP A 53 21.11 -18.38 4.08
N LEU A 54 19.98 -17.93 4.64
CA LEU A 54 19.24 -16.76 4.15
C LEU A 54 20.12 -15.49 4.18
N ALA A 55 20.87 -15.26 5.26
CA ALA A 55 21.76 -14.12 5.36
C ALA A 55 22.87 -14.17 4.30
N SER A 56 23.39 -15.37 4.02
CA SER A 56 24.40 -15.60 2.99
C SER A 56 23.85 -15.33 1.59
N ILE A 57 22.64 -15.82 1.28
CA ILE A 57 21.94 -15.59 0.01
C ILE A 57 21.72 -14.09 -0.19
N VAL A 58 21.13 -13.40 0.81
CA VAL A 58 20.83 -11.97 0.71
C VAL A 58 22.11 -11.14 0.56
N SER A 59 23.14 -11.44 1.34
CA SER A 59 24.41 -10.70 1.29
C SER A 59 25.17 -10.92 -0.02
N ALA A 60 25.14 -12.12 -0.58
CA ALA A 60 25.71 -12.41 -1.90
C ALA A 60 24.92 -11.69 -2.99
N GLY A 61 23.60 -11.86 -2.99
CA GLY A 61 22.72 -11.22 -3.97
C GLY A 61 22.80 -9.70 -3.96
N LEU A 62 22.96 -9.06 -2.77
CA LEU A 62 23.14 -7.62 -2.67
C LEU A 62 24.41 -7.15 -3.42
N ARG A 63 25.52 -7.88 -3.27
CA ARG A 63 26.77 -7.58 -4.00
C ARG A 63 26.60 -7.78 -5.50
N ASP A 64 25.96 -8.89 -5.93
CA ASP A 64 25.79 -9.25 -7.32
C ASP A 64 24.80 -8.32 -8.03
N ALA A 65 23.76 -7.87 -7.34
CA ALA A 65 22.86 -6.82 -7.81
C ALA A 65 23.53 -5.44 -7.87
N GLY A 66 24.62 -5.24 -7.11
CA GLY A 66 25.25 -3.93 -6.95
C GLY A 66 24.34 -2.89 -6.29
N ALA A 67 23.40 -3.32 -5.47
CA ALA A 67 22.50 -2.44 -4.74
C ALA A 67 23.15 -1.94 -3.44
N PRO A 68 22.83 -0.72 -2.97
CA PRO A 68 23.47 -0.15 -1.78
C PRO A 68 23.07 -0.87 -0.50
N GLY A 69 21.80 -1.18 -0.32
CA GLY A 69 21.25 -1.83 0.85
C GLY A 69 19.94 -2.53 0.59
N VAL A 70 19.61 -3.46 1.49
CA VAL A 70 18.36 -4.22 1.46
C VAL A 70 17.86 -4.48 2.87
N LEU A 71 16.55 -4.38 3.04
CA LEU A 71 15.78 -4.88 4.18
C LEU A 71 14.92 -6.03 3.68
N ILE A 72 14.80 -7.10 4.46
CA ILE A 72 13.92 -8.21 4.14
C ILE A 72 13.32 -8.80 5.42
N GLU A 73 12.02 -9.08 5.39
CA GLU A 73 11.35 -9.88 6.41
C GLU A 73 10.60 -11.03 5.77
N ILE A 74 10.81 -12.22 6.33
CA ILE A 74 10.11 -13.45 5.96
C ILE A 74 9.33 -13.92 7.18
N LEU A 75 8.02 -14.06 7.02
CA LEU A 75 7.11 -14.51 8.05
C LEU A 75 6.45 -15.82 7.60
N THR A 76 6.77 -16.90 8.27
CA THR A 76 6.22 -18.24 8.02
C THR A 76 5.29 -18.68 9.16
N PRO A 77 4.52 -19.75 9.04
CA PRO A 77 3.74 -20.29 10.16
C PRO A 77 4.59 -20.74 11.36
N LYS A 78 5.90 -20.93 11.19
CA LYS A 78 6.79 -21.49 12.22
C LYS A 78 7.76 -20.47 12.81
N TRP A 79 8.20 -19.46 12.01
CA TRP A 79 9.23 -18.51 12.40
C TRP A 79 9.15 -17.21 11.61
N THR A 80 9.74 -16.17 12.17
CA THR A 80 9.97 -14.87 11.53
C THR A 80 11.47 -14.61 11.43
N TRP A 81 11.91 -14.19 10.26
CA TRP A 81 13.27 -13.76 10.01
C TRP A 81 13.29 -12.34 9.45
N ASN A 82 13.99 -11.45 10.17
CA ASN A 82 14.15 -10.05 9.79
C ASN A 82 15.64 -9.77 9.61
N TYR A 83 16.03 -9.17 8.48
CA TYR A 83 17.42 -8.99 8.12
C TYR A 83 17.65 -7.72 7.33
N ALA A 84 18.83 -7.14 7.52
CA ALA A 84 19.32 -6.01 6.75
C ALA A 84 20.76 -6.26 6.29
N ALA A 85 21.09 -5.83 5.10
CA ALA A 85 22.46 -5.87 4.58
C ALA A 85 22.78 -4.57 3.82
N GLY A 86 24.06 -4.20 3.82
CA GLY A 86 24.54 -2.99 3.15
C GLY A 86 24.21 -1.72 3.91
N ASN A 87 24.03 -0.65 3.17
CA ASN A 87 23.85 0.72 3.71
C ASN A 87 22.45 1.27 3.41
N ALA A 88 21.84 1.87 4.42
CA ALA A 88 20.62 2.67 4.29
C ALA A 88 20.87 4.00 3.56
N SER A 89 22.10 4.52 3.63
CA SER A 89 22.58 5.69 2.91
C SER A 89 23.99 5.45 2.44
N VAL A 90 24.32 5.85 1.22
CA VAL A 90 25.69 5.74 0.67
C VAL A 90 26.49 6.99 0.92
N SER A 91 25.85 8.15 1.08
CA SER A 91 26.52 9.41 1.32
C SER A 91 25.69 10.32 2.25
N PRO A 92 26.09 10.45 3.55
CA PRO A 92 27.13 9.66 4.24
C PRO A 92 26.73 8.19 4.36
N ALA A 93 27.73 7.30 4.46
CA ALA A 93 27.46 5.87 4.64
C ALA A 93 26.84 5.61 6.02
N VAL A 94 25.63 5.03 6.02
CA VAL A 94 24.91 4.61 7.23
C VAL A 94 24.48 3.15 7.03
N PRO A 95 24.86 2.25 7.92
CA PRO A 95 24.43 0.84 7.82
C PRO A 95 22.90 0.71 7.86
N ALA A 96 22.33 -0.19 7.06
CA ALA A 96 20.92 -0.55 7.13
C ALA A 96 20.63 -1.38 8.39
N THR A 97 19.47 -1.12 9.02
CA THR A 97 18.94 -1.95 10.12
C THR A 97 17.51 -2.38 9.82
N PRO A 98 17.06 -3.55 10.32
CA PRO A 98 15.77 -4.14 9.93
C PRO A 98 14.53 -3.27 10.23
N GLU A 99 14.64 -2.39 11.23
CA GLU A 99 13.53 -1.57 11.72
C GLU A 99 13.35 -0.25 10.93
N MET A 100 14.22 -0.01 9.96
CA MET A 100 14.20 1.24 9.20
C MET A 100 12.94 1.33 8.34
N ARG A 101 12.41 2.56 8.27
CA ARG A 101 11.29 2.92 7.41
C ARG A 101 11.76 3.13 5.98
N PHE A 102 10.82 3.01 5.03
CA PHE A 102 11.06 3.28 3.61
C PHE A 102 9.77 3.69 2.89
N ILE A 103 9.91 4.37 1.77
CA ILE A 103 8.79 4.68 0.86
C ILE A 103 8.37 3.38 0.17
N ILE A 104 7.09 3.01 0.31
CA ILE A 104 6.58 1.75 -0.26
C ILE A 104 6.05 1.91 -1.70
N ALA A 105 6.00 3.16 -2.18
CA ALA A 105 5.54 3.50 -3.53
C ALA A 105 4.21 2.80 -3.86
N SER A 106 4.09 2.19 -5.03
CA SER A 106 2.82 1.60 -5.53
C SER A 106 2.21 0.49 -4.66
N VAL A 107 2.91 -0.06 -3.65
CA VAL A 107 2.26 -0.92 -2.64
C VAL A 107 1.14 -0.17 -1.91
N THR A 108 1.22 1.17 -1.86
CA THR A 108 0.14 2.08 -1.38
C THR A 108 -1.21 1.79 -2.02
N LYS A 109 -1.24 1.39 -3.30
CA LYS A 109 -2.47 1.11 -4.02
C LYS A 109 -3.32 0.02 -3.37
N THR A 110 -2.68 -0.95 -2.73
CA THR A 110 -3.44 -1.97 -1.99
C THR A 110 -4.18 -1.37 -0.80
N PHE A 111 -3.59 -0.40 -0.10
CA PHE A 111 -4.28 0.31 1.00
C PHE A 111 -5.48 1.10 0.49
N THR A 112 -5.33 1.79 -0.63
CA THR A 112 -6.43 2.51 -1.28
C THR A 112 -7.55 1.57 -1.71
N SER A 113 -7.19 0.43 -2.28
CA SER A 113 -8.17 -0.61 -2.67
C SER A 113 -8.91 -1.18 -1.47
N VAL A 114 -8.23 -1.45 -0.36
CA VAL A 114 -8.85 -1.89 0.89
C VAL A 114 -9.82 -0.83 1.42
N ALA A 115 -9.46 0.46 1.38
CA ALA A 115 -10.35 1.54 1.79
C ALA A 115 -11.64 1.58 0.95
N VAL A 116 -11.52 1.43 -0.37
CA VAL A 116 -12.68 1.36 -1.28
C VAL A 116 -13.53 0.12 -1.02
N GLN A 117 -12.92 -1.04 -0.80
CA GLN A 117 -13.64 -2.28 -0.46
C GLN A 117 -14.40 -2.15 0.87
N GLN A 118 -13.79 -1.58 1.91
CA GLN A 118 -14.46 -1.32 3.18
C GLN A 118 -15.68 -0.42 3.02
N LEU A 119 -15.56 0.65 2.22
CA LEU A 119 -16.68 1.54 1.94
C LEU A 119 -17.79 0.86 1.13
N ALA A 120 -17.43 -0.06 0.25
CA ALA A 120 -18.40 -0.88 -0.48
C ALA A 120 -19.13 -1.86 0.46
N GLU A 121 -18.40 -2.52 1.36
CA GLU A 121 -18.98 -3.39 2.40
C GLU A 121 -19.89 -2.62 3.37
N ASP A 122 -19.50 -1.39 3.73
CA ASP A 122 -20.31 -0.46 4.56
C ASP A 122 -21.53 0.08 3.79
N GLY A 123 -21.71 -0.25 2.50
CA GLY A 123 -22.82 0.22 1.65
C GLY A 123 -22.76 1.71 1.30
N LYS A 124 -21.58 2.33 1.43
CA LYS A 124 -21.36 3.75 1.15
C LYS A 124 -21.19 4.03 -0.35
N LEU A 125 -20.73 3.05 -1.11
CA LEU A 125 -20.57 3.08 -2.56
C LEU A 125 -20.79 1.68 -3.15
N SER A 126 -20.95 1.61 -4.47
CA SER A 126 -20.84 0.36 -5.24
C SER A 126 -19.64 0.44 -6.16
N LEU A 127 -18.94 -0.68 -6.35
CA LEU A 127 -17.84 -0.75 -7.32
C LEU A 127 -18.32 -0.50 -8.76
N ASP A 128 -19.62 -0.70 -9.02
CA ASP A 128 -20.24 -0.45 -10.33
C ASP A 128 -20.86 0.94 -10.45
N ASP A 129 -20.70 1.81 -9.43
CA ASP A 129 -21.09 3.20 -9.53
C ASP A 129 -20.28 3.94 -10.59
N PRO A 130 -20.94 4.76 -11.44
CA PRO A 130 -20.22 5.72 -12.29
C PRO A 130 -19.43 6.71 -11.45
N ILE A 131 -18.17 6.94 -11.81
CA ILE A 131 -17.27 7.84 -11.06
C ILE A 131 -17.79 9.29 -11.02
N GLY A 132 -18.52 9.71 -12.05
CA GLY A 132 -19.14 11.04 -12.10
C GLY A 132 -20.16 11.31 -10.98
N ARG A 133 -20.66 10.27 -10.31
CA ARG A 133 -21.54 10.39 -9.13
C ARG A 133 -20.79 10.40 -7.80
N ARG A 134 -19.50 10.10 -7.82
CA ARG A 134 -18.66 9.86 -6.65
C ARG A 134 -17.51 10.86 -6.50
N LEU A 135 -17.19 11.55 -7.58
CA LEU A 135 -16.14 12.58 -7.60
C LEU A 135 -16.72 13.98 -7.33
N PRO A 136 -15.91 14.91 -6.82
CA PRO A 136 -16.25 16.34 -6.82
C PRO A 136 -16.64 16.81 -8.22
N ALA A 137 -17.60 17.73 -8.32
CA ALA A 137 -18.17 18.14 -9.59
C ALA A 137 -17.12 18.71 -10.58
N ASP A 138 -16.16 19.49 -10.08
CA ASP A 138 -15.05 20.07 -10.86
C ASP A 138 -14.14 19.02 -11.48
N VAL A 139 -13.99 17.86 -10.81
CA VAL A 139 -13.21 16.74 -11.30
C VAL A 139 -14.01 15.87 -12.26
N ALA A 140 -15.27 15.58 -11.90
CA ALA A 140 -16.15 14.76 -12.73
C ALA A 140 -16.40 15.39 -14.11
N GLU A 141 -16.58 16.73 -14.16
CA GLU A 141 -16.76 17.50 -15.41
C GLU A 141 -15.53 17.50 -16.31
N ALA A 142 -14.33 17.36 -15.72
CA ALA A 142 -13.08 17.30 -16.48
C ALA A 142 -12.82 15.91 -17.11
N ILE A 143 -13.59 14.87 -16.75
CA ILE A 143 -13.39 13.51 -17.23
C ILE A 143 -14.44 13.19 -18.31
N PRO A 144 -14.07 13.06 -19.58
CA PRO A 144 -14.96 12.48 -20.58
C PRO A 144 -15.41 11.10 -20.11
N GLU A 145 -16.64 10.71 -20.39
CA GLU A 145 -17.17 9.39 -19.99
C GLU A 145 -17.26 9.14 -18.46
N SER A 146 -17.14 10.18 -17.61
CA SER A 146 -17.29 10.01 -16.13
C SER A 146 -18.63 9.38 -15.72
N SER A 147 -19.66 9.50 -16.57
CA SER A 147 -20.96 8.84 -16.38
C SER A 147 -20.97 7.35 -16.68
N THR A 148 -19.93 6.81 -17.32
CA THR A 148 -19.83 5.39 -17.73
C THR A 148 -18.63 4.67 -17.13
N ILE A 149 -17.53 5.37 -16.86
CA ILE A 149 -16.38 4.81 -16.12
C ILE A 149 -16.85 4.46 -14.70
N THR A 150 -16.55 3.25 -14.23
CA THR A 150 -16.93 2.75 -12.91
C THR A 150 -15.77 2.82 -11.91
N VAL A 151 -16.08 2.79 -10.60
CA VAL A 151 -15.07 2.66 -9.54
C VAL A 151 -14.20 1.41 -9.73
N ARG A 152 -14.80 0.30 -10.17
CA ARG A 152 -14.10 -0.94 -10.52
C ARG A 152 -13.03 -0.73 -11.59
N GLN A 153 -13.34 0.03 -12.63
CA GLN A 153 -12.41 0.30 -13.73
C GLN A 153 -11.24 1.22 -13.33
N LEU A 154 -11.39 2.03 -12.29
CA LEU A 154 -10.25 2.71 -11.67
C LEU A 154 -9.37 1.72 -10.89
N LEU A 155 -9.97 0.81 -10.10
CA LEU A 155 -9.24 -0.17 -9.28
C LEU A 155 -8.39 -1.13 -10.12
N ASP A 156 -8.89 -1.59 -11.27
CA ASP A 156 -8.22 -2.56 -12.14
C ASP A 156 -7.53 -1.96 -13.35
N HIS A 157 -7.39 -0.63 -13.39
CA HIS A 157 -6.71 0.12 -14.46
C HIS A 157 -7.30 -0.08 -15.86
N THR A 158 -8.61 -0.34 -15.96
CA THR A 158 -9.30 -0.47 -17.27
C THR A 158 -10.13 0.76 -17.62
N SER A 159 -9.98 1.86 -16.90
CA SER A 159 -10.73 3.12 -17.13
C SER A 159 -10.40 3.80 -18.47
N GLY A 160 -9.21 3.58 -19.01
CA GLY A 160 -8.68 4.31 -20.15
C GLY A 160 -8.04 5.67 -19.80
N ILE A 161 -8.12 6.13 -18.55
CA ILE A 161 -7.53 7.40 -18.12
C ILE A 161 -6.01 7.33 -18.18
N ALA A 162 -5.40 8.30 -18.89
CA ALA A 162 -3.95 8.39 -19.03
C ALA A 162 -3.26 8.69 -17.68
N ASP A 163 -1.98 8.34 -17.59
CA ASP A 163 -1.15 8.71 -16.45
C ASP A 163 -0.48 10.08 -16.64
N TYR A 164 0.12 10.61 -15.61
CA TYR A 164 0.93 11.82 -15.63
C TYR A 164 2.41 11.51 -15.88
N ASP A 165 3.17 12.54 -16.24
CA ASP A 165 4.63 12.47 -16.35
C ASP A 165 5.26 12.59 -14.95
N GLU A 166 5.52 11.43 -14.32
CA GLU A 166 6.11 11.32 -12.99
C GLU A 166 7.54 11.91 -12.96
N ASP A 167 8.33 11.66 -14.02
CA ASP A 167 9.71 12.16 -14.11
C ASP A 167 9.74 13.68 -14.07
N ALA A 168 8.83 14.35 -14.77
CA ALA A 168 8.74 15.82 -14.79
C ALA A 168 8.36 16.36 -13.40
N ILE A 169 7.43 15.73 -12.69
CA ILE A 169 7.00 16.16 -11.35
C ILE A 169 8.12 15.95 -10.32
N VAL A 170 8.77 14.80 -10.32
CA VAL A 170 9.86 14.49 -9.38
C VAL A 170 11.05 15.42 -9.63
N LEU A 171 11.36 15.71 -10.89
CA LEU A 171 12.42 16.68 -11.21
C LEU A 171 12.06 18.10 -10.72
N GLU A 172 10.81 18.53 -10.86
CA GLU A 172 10.33 19.82 -10.35
C GLU A 172 10.50 19.91 -8.84
N GLU A 173 10.07 18.89 -8.09
CA GLU A 173 10.24 18.83 -6.62
C GLU A 173 11.74 18.76 -6.22
N TYR A 174 12.55 17.96 -6.95
CA TYR A 174 13.98 17.86 -6.70
C TYR A 174 14.72 19.21 -6.87
N MET A 175 14.31 20.00 -7.86
CA MET A 175 14.85 21.34 -8.11
C MET A 175 14.29 22.39 -7.15
N ASN A 176 13.12 22.17 -6.55
CA ASN A 176 12.41 23.08 -5.67
C ASN A 176 11.91 22.39 -4.39
N PRO A 177 12.80 21.82 -3.55
CA PRO A 177 12.43 20.90 -2.47
C PRO A 177 11.56 21.50 -1.36
N ASP A 178 11.44 22.82 -1.30
CA ASP A 178 10.58 23.54 -0.35
C ASP A 178 9.17 23.80 -0.89
N THR A 179 8.89 23.40 -2.14
CA THR A 179 7.61 23.66 -2.81
C THR A 179 6.96 22.34 -3.25
N PRO A 180 5.99 21.82 -2.46
CA PRO A 180 5.34 20.58 -2.83
C PRO A 180 4.51 20.71 -4.11
N VAL A 181 4.60 19.73 -4.99
CA VAL A 181 3.68 19.61 -6.13
C VAL A 181 2.38 18.97 -5.66
N PRO A 182 1.23 19.65 -5.75
CA PRO A 182 -0.04 19.09 -5.33
C PRO A 182 -0.46 17.89 -6.20
N TYR A 183 -1.10 16.86 -5.62
CA TYR A 183 -1.64 15.70 -6.37
C TYR A 183 -2.56 16.10 -7.53
N ARG A 184 -3.24 17.26 -7.42
CA ARG A 184 -4.10 17.79 -8.49
C ARG A 184 -3.32 18.17 -9.75
N THR A 185 -2.00 18.42 -9.66
CA THR A 185 -1.16 18.74 -10.83
C THR A 185 -1.01 17.51 -11.73
N GLY A 186 -0.51 16.40 -11.20
CA GLY A 186 -0.40 15.14 -11.95
C GLY A 186 -1.76 14.62 -12.41
N MET A 187 -2.77 14.66 -11.52
CA MET A 187 -4.13 14.29 -11.89
C MET A 187 -4.63 15.06 -13.12
N ARG A 188 -4.45 16.38 -13.18
CA ARG A 188 -4.87 17.21 -14.32
C ARG A 188 -4.09 16.86 -15.60
N GLN A 189 -2.79 16.63 -15.51
CA GLN A 189 -2.00 16.20 -16.67
C GLN A 189 -2.59 14.94 -17.33
N GLY A 190 -2.88 13.91 -16.52
CA GLY A 190 -3.50 12.69 -17.02
C GLY A 190 -4.91 12.90 -17.57
N LEU A 191 -5.73 13.73 -16.92
CA LEU A 191 -7.08 14.04 -17.41
C LEU A 191 -7.05 14.86 -18.70
N ASP A 192 -6.13 15.82 -18.84
CA ASP A 192 -5.97 16.66 -20.03
C ASP A 192 -5.46 15.86 -21.25
N ALA A 193 -4.73 14.75 -21.00
CA ALA A 193 -4.32 13.82 -22.06
C ALA A 193 -5.51 13.01 -22.62
N GLY A 194 -6.65 12.97 -21.92
CA GLY A 194 -7.87 12.27 -22.33
C GLY A 194 -7.81 10.77 -22.12
N LEU A 195 -8.75 10.05 -22.78
CA LEU A 195 -8.82 8.59 -22.69
C LEU A 195 -7.94 7.94 -23.76
N LEU A 196 -7.15 6.97 -23.36
CA LEU A 196 -6.29 6.18 -24.26
C LEU A 196 -7.10 5.18 -25.08
N TYR A 197 -8.24 4.72 -24.56
CA TYR A 197 -9.18 3.77 -25.17
C TYR A 197 -10.54 3.85 -24.46
N PRO A 198 -11.61 3.31 -25.07
CA PRO A 198 -12.91 3.25 -24.43
C PRO A 198 -12.87 2.47 -23.10
N PRO A 199 -13.54 2.92 -22.02
CA PRO A 199 -13.51 2.27 -20.72
C PRO A 199 -13.85 0.79 -20.77
N GLY A 200 -13.05 -0.06 -20.10
CA GLY A 200 -13.23 -1.50 -20.01
C GLY A 200 -12.73 -2.30 -21.22
N THR A 201 -12.16 -1.66 -22.26
CA THR A 201 -11.73 -2.37 -23.47
C THR A 201 -10.27 -2.81 -23.49
N ASP A 202 -9.43 -2.15 -22.70
CA ASP A 202 -8.01 -2.49 -22.56
C ASP A 202 -7.50 -2.18 -21.14
N TYR A 203 -6.21 -2.37 -20.91
CA TYR A 203 -5.51 -2.13 -19.65
C TYR A 203 -4.33 -1.18 -19.86
N THR A 204 -4.25 -0.15 -19.04
CA THR A 204 -3.07 0.70 -18.88
C THR A 204 -2.96 1.15 -17.43
N TYR A 205 -1.83 0.80 -16.81
CA TYR A 205 -1.54 1.26 -15.46
C TYR A 205 -1.52 2.78 -15.39
N SER A 206 -2.23 3.37 -14.44
CA SER A 206 -2.31 4.81 -14.26
C SER A 206 -2.43 5.16 -12.77
N ASN A 207 -1.51 5.98 -12.27
CA ASN A 207 -1.54 6.52 -10.92
C ASN A 207 -2.74 7.46 -10.73
N VAL A 208 -3.17 8.15 -11.80
CA VAL A 208 -4.34 9.03 -11.78
C VAL A 208 -5.60 8.29 -11.33
N ASN A 209 -5.77 7.02 -11.70
CA ASN A 209 -6.90 6.21 -11.23
C ASN A 209 -6.94 6.16 -9.69
N TYR A 210 -5.79 5.99 -9.06
CA TYR A 210 -5.70 5.86 -7.59
C TYR A 210 -5.80 7.20 -6.88
N ILE A 211 -5.34 8.27 -7.49
CA ILE A 211 -5.63 9.64 -7.00
C ILE A 211 -7.15 9.89 -7.01
N LEU A 212 -7.84 9.54 -8.10
CA LEU A 212 -9.31 9.67 -8.18
C LEU A 212 -10.02 8.80 -7.12
N LEU A 213 -9.53 7.57 -6.87
CA LEU A 213 -10.07 6.73 -5.81
C LEU A 213 -9.94 7.37 -4.42
N THR A 214 -8.87 8.13 -4.13
CA THR A 214 -8.78 8.86 -2.85
C THR A 214 -9.84 9.94 -2.72
N LEU A 215 -10.20 10.63 -3.79
CA LEU A 215 -11.29 11.61 -3.78
C LEU A 215 -12.65 10.95 -3.57
N ILE A 216 -12.84 9.76 -4.13
CA ILE A 216 -14.04 8.94 -3.89
C ILE A 216 -14.09 8.48 -2.43
N VAL A 217 -12.95 8.11 -1.83
CA VAL A 217 -12.87 7.79 -0.40
C VAL A 217 -13.21 9.01 0.45
N ASP A 218 -12.62 10.18 0.16
CA ASP A 218 -12.92 11.43 0.88
C ASP A 218 -14.45 11.69 0.91
N GLU A 219 -15.11 11.60 -0.25
CA GLU A 219 -16.53 11.87 -0.40
C GLU A 219 -17.40 10.81 0.31
N ALA A 220 -17.12 9.53 0.09
CA ALA A 220 -17.90 8.44 0.65
C ALA A 220 -17.73 8.28 2.17
N ALA A 221 -16.53 8.56 2.69
CA ALA A 221 -16.20 8.46 4.11
C ALA A 221 -16.58 9.73 4.89
N GLY A 222 -16.63 10.90 4.23
CA GLY A 222 -16.82 12.21 4.87
C GLY A 222 -15.64 12.66 5.71
N VAL A 223 -14.46 12.05 5.52
CA VAL A 223 -13.19 12.41 6.17
C VAL A 223 -12.07 12.26 5.15
N PRO A 224 -10.93 12.98 5.31
CA PRO A 224 -9.78 12.82 4.43
C PRO A 224 -9.30 11.36 4.33
N TYR A 225 -8.88 10.95 3.13
CA TYR A 225 -8.34 9.62 2.82
C TYR A 225 -7.30 9.16 3.84
N GLU A 226 -6.42 10.04 4.23
CA GLU A 226 -5.32 9.76 5.15
C GLU A 226 -5.81 9.43 6.56
N ASP A 227 -6.84 10.14 7.00
CA ASP A 227 -7.51 9.88 8.27
C ASP A 227 -8.26 8.55 8.22
N TYR A 228 -8.90 8.26 7.07
CA TYR A 228 -9.60 7.00 6.85
C TYR A 228 -8.63 5.83 6.89
N VAL A 229 -7.55 5.87 6.10
CA VAL A 229 -6.52 4.82 6.07
C VAL A 229 -5.93 4.60 7.46
N THR A 230 -5.57 5.68 8.16
CA THR A 230 -5.01 5.58 9.51
C THR A 230 -5.95 4.87 10.46
N ARG A 231 -7.22 5.28 10.51
CA ARG A 231 -8.19 4.78 11.49
C ARG A 231 -8.75 3.41 11.14
N ARG A 232 -8.98 3.12 9.87
CA ARG A 232 -9.69 1.92 9.42
C ARG A 232 -8.76 0.81 8.94
N ILE A 233 -7.48 1.12 8.66
CA ILE A 233 -6.51 0.16 8.14
C ILE A 233 -5.27 0.07 9.03
N LEU A 234 -4.52 1.16 9.23
CA LEU A 234 -3.23 1.11 9.95
C LEU A 234 -3.41 0.71 11.41
N VAL A 235 -4.31 1.37 12.14
CA VAL A 235 -4.57 1.06 13.56
C VAL A 235 -5.10 -0.36 13.74
N PRO A 236 -6.14 -0.83 13.00
CA PRO A 236 -6.62 -2.20 13.13
C PRO A 236 -5.59 -3.28 12.76
N ALA A 237 -4.69 -2.99 11.81
CA ALA A 237 -3.60 -3.89 11.42
C ALA A 237 -2.39 -3.85 12.36
N GLY A 238 -2.36 -2.94 13.36
CA GLY A 238 -1.23 -2.79 14.29
C GLY A 238 0.03 -2.21 13.65
N MET A 239 -0.12 -1.36 12.62
CA MET A 239 0.98 -0.76 11.85
C MET A 239 1.46 0.54 12.47
N ASN A 240 2.26 0.45 13.54
CA ASN A 240 2.63 1.60 14.34
C ASN A 240 3.75 2.46 13.74
N ASP A 241 4.48 1.93 12.77
CA ASP A 241 5.59 2.60 12.08
C ASP A 241 5.24 2.98 10.63
N THR A 242 3.94 2.98 10.30
CA THR A 242 3.41 3.28 8.98
C THR A 242 2.54 4.53 9.00
N PHE A 243 2.70 5.38 7.98
CA PHE A 243 1.90 6.60 7.84
C PHE A 243 1.79 7.04 6.38
N VAL A 244 0.74 7.79 6.07
CA VAL A 244 0.63 8.53 4.81
C VAL A 244 1.55 9.75 4.88
N HIS A 245 2.50 9.86 3.96
CA HIS A 245 3.55 10.87 3.97
C HIS A 245 3.03 12.24 3.52
N ARG A 246 3.21 13.25 4.38
CA ARG A 246 2.63 14.60 4.20
C ARG A 246 3.65 15.72 4.19
N THR A 247 4.89 15.42 4.40
CA THR A 247 5.98 16.37 4.51
C THR A 247 7.12 15.95 3.59
N ASN A 248 8.17 16.73 3.50
CA ASN A 248 9.40 16.35 2.82
C ASN A 248 10.43 15.68 3.75
N HIS A 249 9.98 15.13 4.87
CA HIS A 249 10.88 14.50 5.84
C HIS A 249 10.28 13.24 6.43
N ILE A 250 10.98 12.12 6.33
CA ILE A 250 10.65 10.86 6.98
C ILE A 250 11.24 10.86 8.40
N PRO A 251 10.42 10.78 9.46
CA PRO A 251 10.93 10.85 10.82
C PRO A 251 11.71 9.59 11.19
N GLY A 252 12.85 9.79 11.91
CA GLY A 252 13.67 8.71 12.44
C GLY A 252 14.52 7.98 11.39
N PRO A 253 15.14 6.83 11.78
CA PRO A 253 15.97 6.05 10.88
C PRO A 253 15.15 5.50 9.71
N HIS A 254 15.64 5.68 8.49
CA HIS A 254 14.99 5.20 7.27
C HIS A 254 16.00 4.91 6.16
N MET A 255 15.60 4.07 5.21
CA MET A 255 16.33 3.85 3.97
C MET A 255 16.25 5.11 3.13
N ARG A 256 17.42 5.67 2.77
CA ARG A 256 17.48 6.86 1.90
C ARG A 256 17.17 6.45 0.46
N ALA A 257 16.29 7.19 -0.17
CA ALA A 257 15.94 7.02 -1.56
C ALA A 257 17.03 7.67 -2.44
N GLN A 258 18.09 6.93 -2.72
CA GLN A 258 19.28 7.43 -3.41
C GLN A 258 19.55 6.66 -4.69
N GLU A 259 19.79 7.40 -5.78
CA GLU A 259 20.24 6.82 -7.04
C GLU A 259 21.60 7.39 -7.41
N SER A 260 22.43 6.56 -8.06
CA SER A 260 23.72 7.00 -8.59
C SER A 260 23.62 7.01 -10.12
N ASP A 261 24.02 8.13 -10.70
CA ASP A 261 24.17 8.22 -12.16
C ASP A 261 25.42 7.48 -12.67
N ALA A 262 25.69 7.56 -13.96
CA ALA A 262 26.76 6.83 -14.61
C ALA A 262 28.17 7.29 -14.20
N ASP A 263 28.33 8.52 -13.69
CA ASP A 263 29.61 9.07 -13.22
C ASP A 263 29.82 8.89 -11.71
N GLY A 264 28.83 8.29 -11.02
CA GLY A 264 28.86 8.02 -9.59
C GLY A 264 28.34 9.16 -8.71
N THR A 265 27.75 10.19 -9.29
CA THR A 265 27.06 11.24 -8.53
C THR A 265 25.81 10.65 -7.88
N VAL A 266 25.65 10.85 -6.58
CA VAL A 266 24.50 10.38 -5.81
C VAL A 266 23.44 11.47 -5.78
N MET A 267 22.28 11.18 -6.33
CA MET A 267 21.05 11.97 -6.18
C MET A 267 20.23 11.41 -5.05
N ASP A 268 19.70 12.26 -4.18
CA ASP A 268 18.92 11.87 -3.01
C ASP A 268 17.51 12.43 -3.11
N PHE A 269 16.54 11.53 -3.20
CA PHE A 269 15.11 11.82 -3.36
C PHE A 269 14.32 11.61 -2.06
N SER A 270 15.02 11.38 -0.93
CA SER A 270 14.37 11.02 0.34
C SER A 270 13.59 12.15 0.97
N ASP A 271 14.01 13.39 0.74
CA ASP A 271 13.44 14.57 1.36
C ASP A 271 12.53 15.34 0.37
N LEU A 272 11.77 14.60 -0.46
CA LEU A 272 10.77 15.15 -1.37
C LEU A 272 9.35 14.93 -0.83
N TYR A 273 8.44 15.79 -1.28
CA TYR A 273 7.02 15.62 -1.04
C TYR A 273 6.44 14.60 -2.03
N ILE A 274 6.18 13.39 -1.59
CA ILE A 274 5.56 12.37 -2.47
C ILE A 274 4.02 12.45 -2.49
N GLN A 275 3.45 13.52 -1.96
CA GLN A 275 2.00 13.70 -1.91
C GLN A 275 1.36 14.01 -3.28
N PHE A 276 2.15 14.28 -4.32
CA PHE A 276 1.66 14.33 -5.70
C PHE A 276 1.06 12.98 -6.13
N ASP A 277 1.53 11.88 -5.55
CA ASP A 277 1.10 10.50 -5.82
C ASP A 277 0.13 9.99 -4.74
N ARG A 278 -0.78 10.86 -4.28
CA ARG A 278 -1.75 10.61 -3.21
C ARG A 278 -2.53 9.32 -3.43
N GLY A 279 -2.40 8.36 -2.51
CA GLY A 279 -3.06 7.06 -2.55
C GLY A 279 -2.55 6.11 -3.63
N ALA A 280 -1.59 6.54 -4.45
CA ALA A 280 -0.94 5.71 -5.45
C ALA A 280 0.49 5.32 -5.04
N GLY A 281 1.20 6.18 -4.24
CA GLY A 281 2.58 5.92 -3.84
C GLY A 281 3.04 6.59 -2.54
N ASP A 282 2.20 7.28 -1.81
CA ASP A 282 2.53 8.23 -0.75
C ASP A 282 2.60 7.64 0.68
N ILE A 283 2.78 6.33 0.85
CA ILE A 283 2.91 5.70 2.17
C ILE A 283 4.38 5.37 2.47
N VAL A 284 4.75 5.58 3.74
CA VAL A 284 6.00 5.14 4.36
C VAL A 284 5.70 4.04 5.36
N SER A 285 6.49 2.95 5.35
CA SER A 285 6.28 1.78 6.21
C SER A 285 7.59 1.10 6.59
N THR A 286 7.49 -0.06 7.26
CA THR A 286 8.56 -1.01 7.56
C THR A 286 8.22 -2.39 6.98
N THR A 287 9.19 -3.29 6.88
CA THR A 287 8.95 -4.68 6.46
C THR A 287 7.97 -5.38 7.40
N ALA A 288 8.11 -5.17 8.70
CA ALA A 288 7.25 -5.76 9.72
C ALA A 288 5.80 -5.28 9.61
N ASP A 289 5.58 -3.98 9.43
CA ASP A 289 4.22 -3.44 9.30
C ASP A 289 3.54 -3.90 8.02
N LEU A 290 4.27 -3.99 6.91
CA LEU A 290 3.73 -4.51 5.66
C LEU A 290 3.31 -5.99 5.78
N ASN A 291 4.07 -6.83 6.50
CA ASN A 291 3.67 -8.20 6.77
C ASN A 291 2.47 -8.27 7.73
N ARG A 292 2.36 -7.36 8.72
CA ARG A 292 1.14 -7.23 9.56
C ARG A 292 -0.08 -6.87 8.73
N PHE A 293 0.06 -5.90 7.81
CA PHE A 293 -1.01 -5.52 6.89
C PHE A 293 -1.47 -6.71 6.04
N HIS A 294 -0.53 -7.45 5.46
CA HIS A 294 -0.84 -8.61 4.64
C HIS A 294 -1.60 -9.69 5.44
N ARG A 295 -1.14 -9.98 6.67
CA ARG A 295 -1.84 -10.90 7.57
C ARG A 295 -3.26 -10.41 7.91
N ALA A 296 -3.41 -9.13 8.28
CA ALA A 296 -4.70 -8.55 8.59
C ALA A 296 -5.65 -8.60 7.39
N LEU A 297 -5.13 -8.37 6.18
CA LEU A 297 -5.88 -8.50 4.93
C LEU A 297 -6.36 -9.94 4.71
N ARG A 298 -5.47 -10.91 4.81
CA ARG A 298 -5.79 -12.32 4.56
C ARG A 298 -6.63 -12.98 5.64
N SER A 299 -6.51 -12.55 6.89
CA SER A 299 -7.33 -13.07 7.99
C SER A 299 -8.78 -12.59 7.99
N GLY A 300 -9.13 -11.64 7.12
CA GLY A 300 -10.46 -11.02 7.10
C GLY A 300 -10.65 -9.92 8.16
N ALA A 301 -9.57 -9.47 8.82
CA ALA A 301 -9.65 -8.41 9.82
C ALA A 301 -9.92 -7.02 9.20
N LEU A 302 -9.59 -6.82 7.92
CA LEU A 302 -9.75 -5.54 7.22
C LEU A 302 -10.92 -5.53 6.26
N ILE A 303 -11.11 -6.58 5.48
CA ILE A 303 -12.20 -6.77 4.51
C ILE A 303 -12.65 -8.23 4.52
N SER A 304 -13.83 -8.50 4.00
CA SER A 304 -14.37 -9.86 3.90
C SER A 304 -13.54 -10.75 2.94
N PRO A 305 -13.60 -12.09 3.11
CA PRO A 305 -12.98 -13.01 2.16
C PRO A 305 -13.49 -12.84 0.72
N ALA A 306 -14.74 -12.39 0.54
CA ALA A 306 -15.32 -12.14 -0.77
C ALA A 306 -14.68 -10.91 -1.44
N SER A 307 -14.46 -9.83 -0.69
CA SER A 307 -13.76 -8.63 -1.18
C SER A 307 -12.29 -8.92 -1.49
N LEU A 308 -11.61 -9.71 -0.64
CA LEU A 308 -10.24 -10.15 -0.93
C LEU A 308 -10.17 -10.98 -2.21
N ALA A 309 -11.07 -11.95 -2.40
CA ALA A 309 -11.13 -12.74 -3.62
C ALA A 309 -11.39 -11.87 -4.88
N ALA A 310 -12.19 -10.80 -4.74
CA ALA A 310 -12.38 -9.83 -5.81
C ALA A 310 -11.11 -9.04 -6.13
N MET A 311 -10.31 -8.70 -5.11
CA MET A 311 -9.00 -8.04 -5.30
C MET A 311 -7.97 -8.95 -5.97
N GLU A 312 -8.02 -10.25 -5.71
CA GLU A 312 -7.12 -11.26 -6.29
C GLU A 312 -7.50 -11.63 -7.73
N ASN A 313 -8.75 -11.38 -8.11
CA ASN A 313 -9.26 -11.77 -9.42
C ASN A 313 -8.94 -10.69 -10.47
N ALA A 314 -7.93 -10.97 -11.30
CA ALA A 314 -7.55 -10.08 -12.38
C ALA A 314 -8.64 -9.98 -13.46
N SER A 315 -8.85 -8.77 -13.97
CA SER A 315 -9.71 -8.57 -15.14
C SER A 315 -9.09 -9.25 -16.37
N PRO A 316 -9.90 -9.72 -17.35
CA PRO A 316 -9.37 -10.32 -18.58
C PRO A 316 -8.40 -9.38 -19.33
N GLN A 317 -8.62 -8.07 -19.25
CA GLN A 317 -7.77 -7.06 -19.87
C GLN A 317 -6.40 -6.99 -19.20
N SER A 318 -6.33 -7.08 -17.87
CA SER A 318 -5.08 -7.01 -17.09
C SER A 318 -4.19 -8.25 -17.22
N GLN A 319 -4.75 -9.39 -17.57
CA GLN A 319 -3.99 -10.63 -17.80
C GLN A 319 -3.03 -10.56 -19.00
N LYS A 320 -3.03 -9.47 -19.75
CA LYS A 320 -2.08 -9.22 -20.85
C LYS A 320 -0.70 -8.76 -20.35
N ILE A 321 -0.53 -8.45 -19.08
CA ILE A 321 0.75 -8.05 -18.51
C ILE A 321 1.65 -9.27 -18.46
N ALA A 322 2.59 -9.35 -19.40
CA ALA A 322 3.59 -10.38 -19.45
C ALA A 322 4.77 -10.00 -18.54
N ASN A 323 5.19 -10.97 -17.71
CA ASN A 323 6.51 -11.10 -17.08
C ASN A 323 7.04 -9.88 -16.32
N VAL A 324 7.10 -9.98 -14.99
CA VAL A 324 7.93 -9.09 -14.16
C VAL A 324 9.40 -9.47 -14.39
N PRO A 325 10.22 -8.57 -14.98
CA PRO A 325 11.64 -8.87 -15.22
C PRO A 325 12.36 -9.26 -13.93
N GLY A 326 13.13 -10.35 -13.97
CA GLY A 326 13.97 -10.83 -12.86
C GLY A 326 13.25 -11.70 -11.82
N LEU A 327 11.92 -11.75 -11.81
CA LEU A 327 11.20 -12.70 -10.99
C LEU A 327 10.78 -13.87 -11.85
N LEU A 328 11.43 -15.02 -11.78
CA LEU A 328 11.05 -16.25 -12.49
C LEU A 328 9.98 -16.00 -13.58
N GLU A 329 9.93 -16.61 -14.70
CA GLU A 329 8.94 -16.35 -15.76
C GLU A 329 7.50 -16.50 -15.20
N MET A 330 6.91 -15.42 -14.68
CA MET A 330 5.59 -15.43 -14.05
C MET A 330 4.56 -14.76 -14.95
N SER A 331 3.39 -15.38 -15.08
CA SER A 331 2.21 -14.67 -15.59
C SER A 331 1.68 -13.75 -14.50
N VAL A 332 1.36 -12.52 -14.87
CA VAL A 332 0.88 -11.48 -13.93
C VAL A 332 -0.51 -11.05 -14.34
N GLY A 333 -1.44 -11.07 -13.39
CA GLY A 333 -2.75 -10.47 -13.53
C GLY A 333 -2.92 -9.36 -12.49
N CYS A 334 -3.40 -8.20 -12.91
CA CYS A 334 -3.73 -7.11 -12.00
C CYS A 334 -5.19 -7.21 -11.57
N GLY A 335 -5.41 -7.44 -10.28
CA GLY A 335 -6.68 -7.23 -9.62
C GLY A 335 -6.79 -5.78 -9.12
N TYR A 336 -7.51 -5.56 -8.02
CA TYR A 336 -7.70 -4.21 -7.48
C TYR A 336 -6.50 -3.79 -6.63
N GLY A 337 -5.45 -3.22 -7.29
CA GLY A 337 -4.20 -2.83 -6.63
C GLY A 337 -3.51 -3.99 -5.91
N TYR A 338 -3.70 -5.19 -6.40
CA TYR A 338 -3.19 -6.43 -5.82
C TYR A 338 -2.95 -7.43 -6.95
N PHE A 339 -1.70 -7.76 -7.21
CA PHE A 339 -1.33 -8.63 -8.31
C PHE A 339 -1.39 -10.10 -7.91
N ALA A 340 -1.91 -10.94 -8.79
CA ALA A 340 -1.72 -12.37 -8.77
C ALA A 340 -0.59 -12.73 -9.75
N GLN A 341 0.51 -13.27 -9.24
CA GLN A 341 1.67 -13.68 -10.02
C GLN A 341 1.82 -15.19 -9.92
N GLN A 342 1.80 -15.87 -11.06
CA GLN A 342 1.80 -17.33 -11.11
C GLN A 342 2.93 -17.85 -11.99
N ASN A 343 3.70 -18.78 -11.45
CA ASN A 343 4.58 -19.63 -12.22
C ASN A 343 4.07 -21.07 -12.14
N ALA A 344 3.33 -21.50 -13.17
CA ALA A 344 2.74 -22.82 -13.22
C ALA A 344 3.79 -23.94 -13.27
N THR A 345 4.96 -23.69 -13.88
CA THR A 345 6.06 -24.64 -13.97
C THR A 345 6.70 -24.89 -12.60
N GLU A 346 6.81 -23.84 -11.79
CA GLU A 346 7.40 -23.90 -10.45
C GLU A 346 6.37 -24.19 -9.35
N GLY A 347 5.07 -24.17 -9.66
CA GLY A 347 4.00 -24.31 -8.67
C GLY A 347 4.04 -23.20 -7.63
N LEU A 348 4.25 -21.96 -8.09
CA LEU A 348 4.41 -20.78 -7.26
C LEU A 348 3.29 -19.78 -7.55
N THR A 349 2.53 -19.40 -6.51
CA THR A 349 1.53 -18.35 -6.57
C THR A 349 1.84 -17.28 -5.54
N LEU A 350 2.15 -16.08 -6.00
CA LEU A 350 2.41 -14.91 -5.18
C LEU A 350 1.28 -13.90 -5.35
N TYR A 351 0.73 -13.45 -4.24
CA TYR A 351 -0.21 -12.34 -4.20
C TYR A 351 0.45 -11.13 -3.53
N GLY A 352 0.29 -9.96 -4.10
CA GLY A 352 0.88 -8.74 -3.53
C GLY A 352 1.06 -7.62 -4.54
N HIS A 353 2.05 -6.79 -4.31
CA HIS A 353 2.39 -5.68 -5.21
C HIS A 353 3.88 -5.36 -5.14
N THR A 354 4.41 -4.74 -6.18
CA THR A 354 5.72 -4.08 -6.13
C THR A 354 5.54 -2.57 -6.06
N GLY A 355 6.53 -1.88 -5.51
CA GLY A 355 6.56 -0.43 -5.50
C GLY A 355 7.92 0.07 -5.98
N GLY A 356 7.92 1.01 -6.90
CA GLY A 356 9.11 1.71 -7.38
C GLY A 356 8.94 3.20 -7.20
N TYR A 357 9.93 3.83 -6.62
CA TYR A 357 10.11 5.27 -6.53
C TYR A 357 11.60 5.56 -6.68
N TYR A 358 12.00 6.74 -7.09
CA TYR A 358 13.41 7.11 -7.23
C TYR A 358 14.19 6.72 -5.97
N GLY A 359 15.14 5.79 -6.10
CA GLY A 359 15.94 5.29 -4.99
C GLY A 359 15.20 4.41 -3.98
N SER A 360 14.00 3.89 -4.28
CA SER A 360 13.32 2.91 -3.43
C SER A 360 12.59 1.87 -4.27
N TYR A 361 12.83 0.61 -3.97
CA TYR A 361 12.11 -0.51 -4.58
C TYR A 361 11.60 -1.45 -3.48
N THR A 362 10.31 -1.74 -3.51
CA THR A 362 9.64 -2.65 -2.56
C THR A 362 9.04 -3.83 -3.31
N ALA A 363 9.30 -5.05 -2.83
CA ALA A 363 8.59 -6.27 -3.21
C ALA A 363 7.83 -6.78 -1.97
N TRP A 364 6.53 -6.96 -2.11
CA TRP A 364 5.63 -7.31 -1.01
C TRP A 364 4.67 -8.41 -1.46
N TYR A 365 4.85 -9.63 -0.93
CA TYR A 365 4.19 -10.84 -1.41
C TYR A 365 3.71 -11.76 -0.28
N TYR A 366 2.59 -12.43 -0.55
CA TYR A 366 2.13 -13.61 0.13
C TYR A 366 2.28 -14.83 -0.80
N TRP A 367 2.99 -15.84 -0.36
CA TRP A 367 3.16 -17.10 -1.05
C TRP A 367 2.11 -18.09 -0.59
N ALA A 368 1.12 -18.38 -1.44
CA ALA A 368 -0.09 -19.12 -1.07
C ALA A 368 0.19 -20.58 -0.66
N GLU A 369 1.07 -21.28 -1.39
CA GLU A 369 1.37 -22.70 -1.14
C GLU A 369 2.18 -22.93 0.14
N LYS A 370 2.80 -21.90 0.68
CA LYS A 370 3.65 -21.96 1.87
C LYS A 370 3.11 -21.18 3.07
N ASP A 371 1.97 -20.50 2.91
CA ASP A 371 1.45 -19.56 3.90
C ASP A 371 2.54 -18.62 4.43
N THR A 372 3.31 -18.04 3.52
CA THR A 372 4.51 -17.28 3.84
C THR A 372 4.40 -15.86 3.29
N TYR A 373 4.71 -14.89 4.13
CA TYR A 373 4.74 -13.48 3.79
C TYR A 373 6.18 -13.03 3.62
N ILE A 374 6.46 -12.29 2.56
CA ILE A 374 7.80 -11.81 2.22
C ILE A 374 7.70 -10.35 1.86
N THR A 375 8.40 -9.52 2.62
CA THR A 375 8.57 -8.09 2.33
C THR A 375 10.05 -7.79 2.18
N MET A 376 10.42 -7.17 1.06
CA MET A 376 11.78 -6.73 0.78
C MET A 376 11.74 -5.28 0.30
N ASN A 377 12.66 -4.45 0.81
CA ASN A 377 12.93 -3.13 0.27
C ASN A 377 14.42 -2.98 -0.04
N SER A 378 14.74 -2.35 -1.15
CA SER A 378 16.10 -1.94 -1.50
C SER A 378 16.12 -0.46 -1.85
N ASN A 379 17.13 0.25 -1.42
CA ASN A 379 17.29 1.67 -1.69
C ASN A 379 17.89 1.96 -3.08
N THR A 380 17.31 1.30 -4.08
CA THR A 380 17.52 1.58 -5.50
C THR A 380 16.35 1.03 -6.32
N ALA A 381 15.70 1.87 -7.12
CA ALA A 381 14.70 1.45 -8.09
C ALA A 381 15.33 1.09 -9.44
N ALA A 382 16.41 1.78 -9.82
CA ALA A 382 17.11 1.54 -11.09
C ALA A 382 17.64 0.10 -11.23
N LYS A 383 17.84 -0.60 -10.10
CA LYS A 383 18.33 -1.99 -10.06
C LYS A 383 17.26 -3.00 -9.63
N ALA A 384 15.97 -2.63 -9.63
CA ALA A 384 14.88 -3.49 -9.17
C ALA A 384 14.89 -4.89 -9.81
N GLY A 385 15.12 -4.99 -11.12
CA GLY A 385 15.26 -6.27 -11.82
C GLY A 385 16.39 -7.13 -11.28
N ARG A 386 17.57 -6.53 -11.06
CA ARG A 386 18.73 -7.23 -10.49
C ARG A 386 18.50 -7.63 -9.03
N VAL A 387 17.86 -6.78 -8.22
CA VAL A 387 17.48 -7.10 -6.83
C VAL A 387 16.53 -8.31 -6.79
N ASN A 388 15.56 -8.37 -7.68
CA ASN A 388 14.67 -9.53 -7.79
C ASN A 388 15.41 -10.79 -8.23
N GLU A 389 16.25 -10.70 -9.25
CA GLU A 389 17.01 -11.83 -9.80
C GLU A 389 18.03 -12.39 -8.81
N GLU A 390 18.78 -11.53 -8.14
CA GLU A 390 19.94 -11.93 -7.32
C GLU A 390 19.59 -12.12 -5.84
N ILE A 391 18.46 -11.56 -5.35
CA ILE A 391 18.05 -11.68 -3.94
C ILE A 391 16.74 -12.44 -3.81
N LEU A 392 15.63 -11.87 -4.34
CA LEU A 392 14.30 -12.43 -4.08
C LEU A 392 14.12 -13.83 -4.68
N ALA A 393 14.53 -14.03 -5.92
CA ALA A 393 14.38 -15.32 -6.57
C ALA A 393 15.22 -16.44 -5.92
N PRO A 394 16.50 -16.25 -5.53
CA PRO A 394 17.24 -17.20 -4.71
C PRO A 394 16.61 -17.49 -3.35
N VAL A 395 16.05 -16.48 -2.66
CA VAL A 395 15.33 -16.67 -1.40
C VAL A 395 14.09 -17.55 -1.61
N LEU A 396 13.29 -17.28 -2.65
CA LEU A 396 12.12 -18.10 -2.98
C LEU A 396 12.50 -19.55 -3.30
N ARG A 397 13.57 -19.78 -4.07
CA ARG A 397 14.06 -21.13 -4.36
C ARG A 397 14.52 -21.86 -3.09
N TYR A 398 15.30 -21.20 -2.23
CA TYR A 398 15.74 -21.78 -0.95
C TYR A 398 14.56 -22.18 -0.06
N LEU A 399 13.55 -21.29 0.06
CA LEU A 399 12.32 -21.58 0.81
C LEU A 399 11.49 -22.71 0.18
N LYS A 400 11.48 -22.82 -1.16
CA LYS A 400 10.79 -23.89 -1.89
C LYS A 400 11.41 -25.25 -1.59
N ASP A 401 12.76 -25.35 -1.64
CA ASP A 401 13.50 -26.61 -1.62
C ASP A 401 13.58 -27.28 -0.23
N GLY A 402 13.05 -26.65 0.82
CA GLY A 402 12.92 -27.37 2.09
C GLY A 402 13.20 -26.60 3.38
N ALA A 403 13.60 -25.34 3.34
CA ALA A 403 13.84 -24.54 4.56
C ALA A 403 12.61 -24.33 5.45
N THR A 404 11.39 -24.57 4.90
CA THR A 404 10.14 -24.48 5.66
C THR A 404 9.78 -25.76 6.40
N ASN A 405 10.45 -26.88 6.08
CA ASN A 405 10.21 -28.22 6.63
C ASN A 405 11.26 -28.60 7.69
N GLY A 406 11.77 -27.60 8.44
CA GLY A 406 12.65 -27.90 9.57
C GLY A 406 12.01 -28.95 10.49
N GLU A 407 12.37 -30.23 10.26
CA GLU A 407 12.20 -31.32 11.22
C GLU A 407 13.04 -31.10 12.46
#